data_e7775d0884f6b9df1f448515f6f4a4f2
#
_entry.id   e7775d0884f6b9df1f448515f6f4a4f2
#
_cell.length_a   1.000
_cell.length_b   1.000
_cell.length_c   1.000
_cell.angle_alpha   90.00
_cell.angle_beta   90.00
_cell.angle_gamma   90.00
#
_symmetry.space_group_name_H-M   'P 1'
#
loop_
_entity.id
_entity.type
_entity.pdbx_description
1 polymer ?
#
loop_
_entity_poly.entity_id
_entity_poly.type
_entity_poly.pdbx_seq_one_letter_code
_entity_poly.pdbx_strand_id
1 'polypeptide(L)'
;LVKYHPAANNNVVELVEAEGAEAVVPDLMGFIYFICDHANSRHELLTVSGARYKLSNMAIKLIEFMQKSYKGAIEGTKFGSFMKISDMRKLVKGVVSTGNIAGEGWFLSAEMIELIHSGVNNIICMQPFACLPNHVTGKGIIGELRRQNPESNIIAVDYDPGASEVNQVNRIKLMLTQAFRQLREKKLPTEESIVAPEAKVKINDKYSALNV
;
A
#
# COMPACT_ATOMS: atom_id res chain seq x y z
N LEU A 1 -8.50 -1.05 9.63
CA LEU A 1 -9.55 -0.01 9.47
C LEU A 1 -9.23 1.30 10.20
N VAL A 2 -8.22 1.36 11.08
CA VAL A 2 -7.78 2.58 11.79
C VAL A 2 -7.47 3.72 10.83
N LYS A 3 -6.90 3.43 9.65
CA LYS A 3 -6.56 4.41 8.61
C LYS A 3 -7.75 5.26 8.12
N TYR A 4 -8.99 4.77 8.28
CA TYR A 4 -10.20 5.47 7.83
C TYR A 4 -10.93 6.23 8.93
N HIS A 5 -10.50 6.14 10.18
CA HIS A 5 -11.23 6.73 11.31
C HIS A 5 -10.39 7.79 12.02
N PRO A 6 -10.62 9.09 11.78
CA PRO A 6 -9.80 10.18 12.30
C PRO A 6 -9.62 10.15 13.82
N ALA A 7 -10.71 9.91 14.58
CA ALA A 7 -10.61 9.82 16.04
C ALA A 7 -9.79 8.61 16.54
N ALA A 8 -9.66 7.53 15.73
CA ALA A 8 -8.88 6.37 16.10
C ALA A 8 -7.39 6.48 15.71
N ASN A 9 -7.06 7.41 14.83
CA ASN A 9 -5.69 7.63 14.35
C ASN A 9 -5.14 9.02 14.67
N ASN A 10 -5.80 9.75 15.62
CA ASN A 10 -5.40 11.08 16.06
C ASN A 10 -5.23 12.07 14.90
N ASN A 11 -6.20 12.06 13.96
CA ASN A 11 -6.24 12.95 12.79
C ASN A 11 -4.93 12.98 11.99
N VAL A 12 -4.32 11.81 11.78
CA VAL A 12 -3.00 11.70 11.11
C VAL A 12 -2.97 12.34 9.72
N VAL A 13 -4.07 12.30 8.97
CA VAL A 13 -4.16 12.95 7.65
C VAL A 13 -3.98 14.44 7.79
N GLU A 14 -4.73 15.09 8.70
CA GLU A 14 -4.60 16.52 8.97
C GLU A 14 -3.19 16.90 9.44
N LEU A 15 -2.58 16.05 10.28
CA LEU A 15 -1.20 16.24 10.73
C LEU A 15 -0.22 16.24 9.56
N VAL A 16 -0.33 15.26 8.66
CA VAL A 16 0.56 15.11 7.48
C VAL A 16 0.40 16.29 6.53
N GLU A 17 -0.85 16.71 6.29
CA GLU A 17 -1.17 17.85 5.41
C GLU A 17 -0.73 19.19 6.02
N ALA A 18 -0.89 19.37 7.33
CA ALA A 18 -0.41 20.56 8.05
C ALA A 18 1.12 20.70 8.00
N GLU A 19 1.85 19.59 7.93
CA GLU A 19 3.31 19.58 7.74
C GLU A 19 3.73 19.80 6.27
N GLY A 20 2.78 19.97 5.34
CA GLY A 20 3.03 20.31 3.93
C GLY A 20 3.19 19.11 2.99
N ALA A 21 2.77 17.92 3.40
CA ALA A 21 2.75 16.72 2.56
C ALA A 21 1.32 16.37 2.11
N GLU A 22 1.16 15.64 1.01
CA GLU A 22 -0.13 15.08 0.58
C GLU A 22 -0.31 13.69 1.21
N ALA A 23 -1.47 13.43 1.82
CA ALA A 23 -1.81 12.13 2.39
C ALA A 23 -2.56 11.26 1.37
N VAL A 24 -2.05 10.06 1.12
CA VAL A 24 -2.70 9.05 0.27
C VAL A 24 -3.18 7.91 1.15
N VAL A 25 -4.48 7.64 1.14
CA VAL A 25 -5.09 6.55 1.90
C VAL A 25 -5.62 5.50 0.91
N PRO A 26 -5.20 4.22 1.01
CA PRO A 26 -5.74 3.14 0.17
C PRO A 26 -7.26 3.05 0.30
N ASP A 27 -7.94 2.67 -0.78
CA ASP A 27 -9.39 2.63 -0.83
C ASP A 27 -9.99 1.49 0.02
N LEU A 28 -11.23 1.68 0.48
CA LEU A 28 -11.96 0.67 1.24
C LEU A 28 -12.44 -0.50 0.35
N MET A 29 -12.62 -0.28 -0.93
CA MET A 29 -13.08 -1.31 -1.87
C MET A 29 -12.05 -2.42 -2.01
N GLY A 30 -10.76 -2.10 -1.96
CA GLY A 30 -9.68 -3.07 -1.92
C GLY A 30 -9.82 -4.08 -0.78
N PHE A 31 -10.23 -3.62 0.41
CA PHE A 31 -10.49 -4.51 1.53
C PHE A 31 -11.70 -5.43 1.30
N ILE A 32 -12.78 -4.93 0.70
CA ILE A 32 -13.94 -5.75 0.31
C ILE A 32 -13.52 -6.81 -0.72
N TYR A 33 -12.70 -6.42 -1.66
CA TYR A 33 -12.12 -7.30 -2.67
C TYR A 33 -11.31 -8.44 -2.03
N PHE A 34 -10.48 -8.10 -1.06
CA PHE A 34 -9.70 -9.07 -0.29
C PHE A 34 -10.60 -10.06 0.48
N ILE A 35 -11.68 -9.58 1.11
CA ILE A 35 -12.66 -10.46 1.78
C ILE A 35 -13.25 -11.47 0.78
N CYS A 36 -13.60 -11.02 -0.42
CA CYS A 36 -14.07 -11.91 -1.48
C CYS A 36 -12.99 -12.93 -1.87
N ASP A 37 -11.72 -12.56 -1.88
CA ASP A 37 -10.60 -13.45 -2.24
C ASP A 37 -10.26 -14.50 -1.17
N HIS A 38 -10.75 -14.35 0.06
CA HIS A 38 -10.54 -15.36 1.11
C HIS A 38 -10.97 -16.78 0.69
N ALA A 39 -12.07 -16.89 -0.05
CA ALA A 39 -12.56 -18.19 -0.52
C ALA A 39 -11.60 -18.82 -1.53
N ASN A 40 -10.92 -17.98 -2.35
CA ASN A 40 -9.92 -18.42 -3.31
C ASN A 40 -8.69 -18.96 -2.58
N SER A 41 -8.14 -18.19 -1.64
CA SER A 41 -6.99 -18.63 -0.83
C SER A 41 -7.29 -19.93 -0.05
N ARG A 42 -8.49 -20.05 0.53
CA ARG A 42 -8.89 -21.27 1.25
C ARG A 42 -9.10 -22.45 0.31
N HIS A 43 -9.61 -22.23 -0.90
CA HIS A 43 -9.76 -23.28 -1.89
C HIS A 43 -8.40 -23.77 -2.39
N GLU A 44 -7.49 -22.87 -2.70
CA GLU A 44 -6.15 -23.18 -3.21
C GLU A 44 -5.27 -23.89 -2.18
N LEU A 45 -5.30 -23.45 -0.93
CA LEU A 45 -4.38 -23.91 0.11
C LEU A 45 -4.97 -24.99 1.02
N LEU A 46 -6.29 -25.02 1.21
CA LEU A 46 -6.98 -25.91 2.15
C LEU A 46 -8.02 -26.83 1.49
N THR A 47 -8.13 -26.78 0.15
CA THR A 47 -9.06 -27.62 -0.63
C THR A 47 -10.52 -27.49 -0.16
N VAL A 48 -10.93 -26.30 0.32
CA VAL A 48 -12.29 -26.06 0.81
C VAL A 48 -13.26 -25.89 -0.36
N SER A 49 -14.52 -26.29 -0.14
CA SER A 49 -15.67 -26.29 -1.05
C SER A 49 -15.61 -25.37 -2.29
N GLY A 50 -15.68 -25.97 -3.48
CA GLY A 50 -15.72 -25.25 -4.76
C GLY A 50 -16.94 -24.35 -4.99
N ALA A 51 -18.04 -24.53 -4.23
CA ALA A 51 -19.22 -23.67 -4.35
C ALA A 51 -18.93 -22.23 -3.85
N ARG A 52 -18.26 -22.12 -2.70
CA ARG A 52 -17.82 -20.80 -2.16
C ARG A 52 -16.80 -20.13 -3.07
N TYR A 53 -15.89 -20.89 -3.64
CA TYR A 53 -14.94 -20.42 -4.63
C TYR A 53 -15.65 -19.82 -5.86
N LYS A 54 -16.65 -20.51 -6.43
CA LYS A 54 -17.41 -20.00 -7.58
C LYS A 54 -18.17 -18.71 -7.24
N LEU A 55 -18.83 -18.65 -6.07
CA LEU A 55 -19.55 -17.47 -5.62
C LEU A 55 -18.60 -16.28 -5.41
N SER A 56 -17.46 -16.51 -4.80
CA SER A 56 -16.42 -15.51 -4.58
C SER A 56 -15.92 -14.93 -5.91
N ASN A 57 -15.58 -15.78 -6.88
CA ASN A 57 -15.14 -15.31 -8.19
C ASN A 57 -16.23 -14.56 -8.96
N MET A 58 -17.50 -14.90 -8.76
CA MET A 58 -18.60 -14.13 -9.32
C MET A 58 -18.70 -12.73 -8.69
N ALA A 59 -18.56 -12.64 -7.37
CA ALA A 59 -18.52 -11.35 -6.67
C ALA A 59 -17.32 -10.49 -7.12
N ILE A 60 -16.13 -11.09 -7.24
CA ILE A 60 -14.93 -10.42 -7.75
C ILE A 60 -15.18 -9.87 -9.16
N LYS A 61 -15.72 -10.67 -10.07
CA LYS A 61 -16.04 -10.21 -11.45
C LYS A 61 -17.07 -9.08 -11.47
N LEU A 62 -18.06 -9.12 -10.57
CA LEU A 62 -19.03 -8.03 -10.45
C LEU A 62 -18.35 -6.73 -10.00
N ILE A 63 -17.48 -6.79 -9.01
CA ILE A 63 -16.71 -5.63 -8.55
C ILE A 63 -15.81 -5.10 -9.68
N GLU A 64 -15.10 -5.97 -10.40
CA GLU A 64 -14.27 -5.58 -11.56
C GLU A 64 -15.09 -4.92 -12.67
N PHE A 65 -16.30 -5.42 -12.92
CA PHE A 65 -17.20 -4.82 -13.89
C PHE A 65 -17.64 -3.41 -13.47
N MET A 66 -17.98 -3.23 -12.19
CA MET A 66 -18.33 -1.90 -11.66
C MET A 66 -17.13 -0.95 -11.71
N GLN A 67 -15.95 -1.41 -11.32
CA GLN A 67 -14.71 -0.61 -11.36
C GLN A 67 -14.34 -0.16 -12.78
N LYS A 68 -14.67 -0.94 -13.81
CA LYS A 68 -14.39 -0.58 -15.19
C LYS A 68 -15.06 0.75 -15.60
N SER A 69 -16.26 1.02 -15.08
CA SER A 69 -16.95 2.29 -15.34
C SER A 69 -16.26 3.49 -14.69
N TYR A 70 -15.72 3.31 -13.47
CA TYR A 70 -14.99 4.37 -12.77
C TYR A 70 -13.60 4.58 -13.34
N LYS A 71 -12.94 3.51 -13.80
CA LYS A 71 -11.60 3.59 -14.39
C LYS A 71 -11.53 4.59 -15.52
N GLY A 72 -12.50 4.58 -16.43
CA GLY A 72 -12.57 5.54 -17.53
C GLY A 72 -12.75 7.00 -17.07
N ALA A 73 -13.38 7.23 -15.92
CA ALA A 73 -13.57 8.57 -15.37
C ALA A 73 -12.32 9.14 -14.69
N ILE A 74 -11.44 8.28 -14.15
CA ILE A 74 -10.21 8.69 -13.45
C ILE A 74 -8.97 8.58 -14.34
N GLU A 75 -9.06 7.95 -15.49
CA GLU A 75 -7.97 7.83 -16.44
C GLU A 75 -7.47 9.21 -16.90
N GLY A 76 -6.16 9.43 -16.81
CA GLY A 76 -5.55 10.74 -17.08
C GLY A 76 -5.59 11.74 -15.91
N THR A 77 -6.18 11.38 -14.79
CA THR A 77 -6.11 12.18 -13.55
C THR A 77 -4.90 11.77 -12.69
N LYS A 78 -4.60 12.55 -11.65
CA LYS A 78 -3.59 12.19 -10.65
C LYS A 78 -3.98 10.99 -9.76
N PHE A 79 -5.23 10.55 -9.83
CA PHE A 79 -5.73 9.42 -9.06
C PHE A 79 -5.35 8.12 -9.76
N GLY A 80 -4.73 7.19 -9.03
CA GLY A 80 -4.33 5.90 -9.56
C GLY A 80 -5.52 5.02 -9.94
N SER A 81 -5.30 4.11 -10.89
CA SER A 81 -6.27 3.08 -11.26
C SER A 81 -6.31 2.00 -10.16
N PHE A 82 -7.50 1.50 -9.86
CA PHE A 82 -7.67 0.35 -8.96
C PHE A 82 -6.95 -0.88 -9.50
N MET A 83 -6.12 -1.50 -8.65
CA MET A 83 -5.44 -2.74 -9.00
C MET A 83 -6.37 -3.94 -8.79
N LYS A 84 -6.33 -4.92 -9.70
CA LYS A 84 -7.08 -6.17 -9.52
C LYS A 84 -6.51 -6.97 -8.37
N ILE A 85 -7.37 -7.71 -7.66
CA ILE A 85 -6.93 -8.57 -6.55
C ILE A 85 -5.93 -9.64 -7.01
N SER A 86 -6.06 -10.15 -8.24
CA SER A 86 -5.12 -11.09 -8.83
C SER A 86 -3.71 -10.51 -8.99
N ASP A 87 -3.60 -9.22 -9.26
CA ASP A 87 -2.33 -8.53 -9.42
C ASP A 87 -1.73 -8.17 -8.05
N MET A 88 -2.58 -7.76 -7.09
CA MET A 88 -2.17 -7.61 -5.69
C MET A 88 -1.57 -8.91 -5.12
N ARG A 89 -2.15 -10.08 -5.44
CA ARG A 89 -1.59 -11.39 -5.06
C ARG A 89 -0.20 -11.63 -5.66
N LYS A 90 0.06 -11.16 -6.88
CA LYS A 90 1.38 -11.28 -7.50
C LYS A 90 2.43 -10.40 -6.82
N LEU A 91 2.03 -9.20 -6.36
CA LEU A 91 2.94 -8.28 -5.66
C LEU A 91 3.54 -8.88 -4.41
N VAL A 92 2.78 -9.65 -3.64
CA VAL A 92 3.26 -10.24 -2.38
C VAL A 92 4.04 -11.54 -2.56
N LYS A 93 4.13 -12.05 -3.79
CA LYS A 93 4.85 -13.29 -4.07
C LYS A 93 6.33 -13.13 -3.70
N GLY A 94 6.80 -13.97 -2.81
CA GLY A 94 8.17 -13.92 -2.28
C GLY A 94 8.36 -12.99 -1.07
N VAL A 95 7.33 -12.25 -0.66
CA VAL A 95 7.35 -11.40 0.55
C VAL A 95 6.52 -12.05 1.66
N VAL A 96 5.27 -12.38 1.38
CA VAL A 96 4.37 -13.00 2.34
C VAL A 96 3.45 -14.02 1.66
N SER A 97 3.10 -15.09 2.36
CA SER A 97 2.17 -16.10 1.83
C SER A 97 0.75 -15.56 1.76
N THR A 98 0.06 -15.80 0.65
CA THR A 98 -1.39 -15.54 0.49
C THR A 98 -2.28 -16.39 1.40
N GLY A 99 -1.70 -17.33 2.15
CA GLY A 99 -2.37 -18.06 3.23
C GLY A 99 -2.58 -17.25 4.50
N ASN A 100 -1.93 -16.09 4.64
CA ASN A 100 -2.17 -15.15 5.74
C ASN A 100 -3.46 -14.36 5.47
N ILE A 101 -4.62 -15.00 5.70
CA ILE A 101 -5.95 -14.44 5.41
C ILE A 101 -6.67 -13.90 6.65
N ALA A 102 -6.09 -13.99 7.84
CA ALA A 102 -6.70 -13.46 9.06
C ALA A 102 -6.67 -11.93 9.06
N GLY A 103 -7.78 -11.28 9.36
CA GLY A 103 -7.91 -9.83 9.32
C GLY A 103 -7.63 -9.26 7.92
N GLU A 104 -6.70 -8.32 7.83
CA GLU A 104 -6.21 -7.74 6.56
C GLU A 104 -5.15 -8.62 5.87
N GLY A 105 -4.54 -9.52 6.64
CA GLY A 105 -3.66 -10.57 6.13
C GLY A 105 -2.59 -10.07 5.15
N TRP A 106 -2.34 -10.87 4.10
CA TRP A 106 -1.36 -10.54 3.06
C TRP A 106 -1.69 -9.26 2.29
N PHE A 107 -2.97 -8.84 2.32
CA PHE A 107 -3.41 -7.66 1.56
C PHE A 107 -2.77 -6.37 2.07
N LEU A 108 -2.54 -6.25 3.39
CA LEU A 108 -1.83 -5.13 3.98
C LEU A 108 -0.41 -4.97 3.42
N SER A 109 0.28 -6.10 3.20
CA SER A 109 1.59 -6.10 2.54
C SER A 109 1.49 -5.67 1.09
N ALA A 110 0.46 -6.15 0.37
CA ALA A 110 0.23 -5.80 -1.03
C ALA A 110 -0.04 -4.30 -1.20
N GLU A 111 -0.87 -3.69 -0.33
CA GLU A 111 -1.13 -2.24 -0.33
C GLU A 111 0.18 -1.43 -0.18
N MET A 112 1.08 -1.83 0.72
CA MET A 112 2.36 -1.13 0.89
C MET A 112 3.24 -1.26 -0.35
N ILE A 113 3.29 -2.43 -0.98
CA ILE A 113 4.06 -2.65 -2.22
C ILE A 113 3.45 -1.85 -3.38
N GLU A 114 2.13 -1.83 -3.51
CA GLU A 114 1.42 -1.04 -4.52
C GLU A 114 1.74 0.46 -4.37
N LEU A 115 1.67 0.99 -3.15
CA LEU A 115 2.02 2.38 -2.86
C LEU A 115 3.46 2.70 -3.30
N ILE A 116 4.42 1.84 -2.96
CA ILE A 116 5.83 2.02 -3.38
C ILE A 116 5.94 2.03 -4.91
N HIS A 117 5.27 1.09 -5.58
CA HIS A 117 5.29 0.98 -7.03
C HIS A 117 4.60 2.16 -7.73
N SER A 118 3.62 2.78 -7.09
CA SER A 118 2.98 4.02 -7.58
C SER A 118 3.77 5.30 -7.26
N GLY A 119 4.94 5.17 -6.62
CA GLY A 119 5.81 6.29 -6.28
C GLY A 119 5.58 6.89 -4.89
N VAL A 120 4.66 6.32 -4.09
CA VAL A 120 4.41 6.73 -2.70
C VAL A 120 5.35 5.95 -1.78
N ASN A 121 6.58 6.43 -1.65
CA ASN A 121 7.64 5.74 -0.90
C ASN A 121 7.59 6.00 0.62
N ASN A 122 6.85 7.01 1.08
CA ASN A 122 6.75 7.37 2.49
C ASN A 122 5.46 6.79 3.06
N ILE A 123 5.55 5.76 3.91
CA ILE A 123 4.39 4.97 4.35
C ILE A 123 4.31 4.94 5.88
N ILE A 124 3.12 5.26 6.40
CA ILE A 124 2.77 5.07 7.80
C ILE A 124 1.94 3.79 7.92
N CYS A 125 2.54 2.73 8.42
CA CYS A 125 1.85 1.49 8.74
C CYS A 125 1.21 1.61 10.13
N MET A 126 -0.09 1.83 10.17
CA MET A 126 -0.83 2.01 11.41
C MET A 126 -1.09 0.68 12.10
N GLN A 127 -0.73 0.58 13.37
CA GLN A 127 -0.82 -0.63 14.17
C GLN A 127 -1.92 -0.47 15.23
N PRO A 128 -3.12 -1.07 15.05
CA PRO A 128 -4.08 -1.16 16.13
C PRO A 128 -3.53 -2.04 17.26
N PHE A 129 -3.88 -1.74 18.50
CA PHE A 129 -3.46 -2.54 19.65
C PHE A 129 -3.77 -4.03 19.47
N ALA A 130 -2.78 -4.87 19.71
CA ALA A 130 -2.86 -6.34 19.65
C ALA A 130 -3.40 -6.91 18.32
N CYS A 131 -3.39 -6.14 17.23
CA CYS A 131 -3.82 -6.63 15.92
C CYS A 131 -2.72 -7.52 15.31
N LEU A 132 -2.85 -8.84 15.49
CA LEU A 132 -1.87 -9.83 15.02
C LEU A 132 -1.53 -9.68 13.52
N PRO A 133 -2.50 -9.59 12.58
CA PRO A 133 -2.17 -9.40 11.16
C PRO A 133 -1.30 -8.18 10.91
N ASN A 134 -1.60 -7.04 11.53
CA ASN A 134 -0.81 -5.84 11.38
C ASN A 134 0.63 -6.00 11.90
N HIS A 135 0.82 -6.75 12.98
CA HIS A 135 2.17 -7.04 13.48
C HIS A 135 2.93 -7.98 12.55
N VAL A 136 2.29 -9.02 12.00
CA VAL A 136 2.93 -10.03 11.16
C VAL A 136 3.14 -9.52 9.73
N THR A 137 2.03 -9.15 9.04
CA THR A 137 2.04 -8.80 7.62
C THR A 137 2.15 -7.30 7.34
N GLY A 138 2.12 -6.47 8.38
CA GLY A 138 2.42 -5.05 8.33
C GLY A 138 3.83 -4.77 8.84
N LYS A 139 3.98 -4.62 10.16
CA LYS A 139 5.25 -4.27 10.81
C LYS A 139 6.36 -5.30 10.55
N GLY A 140 6.03 -6.59 10.59
CA GLY A 140 7.00 -7.68 10.46
C GLY A 140 7.70 -7.74 9.11
N ILE A 141 7.09 -7.24 8.04
CA ILE A 141 7.66 -7.27 6.69
C ILE A 141 8.39 -5.99 6.29
N ILE A 142 8.37 -4.94 7.12
CA ILE A 142 8.98 -3.64 6.78
C ILE A 142 10.46 -3.79 6.43
N GLY A 143 11.18 -4.65 7.14
CA GLY A 143 12.58 -4.93 6.86
C GLY A 143 12.80 -5.48 5.45
N GLU A 144 11.97 -6.41 5.03
CA GLU A 144 12.01 -7.00 3.69
C GLU A 144 11.61 -6.00 2.61
N LEU A 145 10.57 -5.19 2.84
CA LEU A 145 10.17 -4.14 1.90
C LEU A 145 11.28 -3.12 1.67
N ARG A 146 11.97 -2.68 2.73
CA ARG A 146 13.11 -1.77 2.63
C ARG A 146 14.29 -2.40 1.92
N ARG A 147 14.53 -3.71 2.12
CA ARG A 147 15.59 -4.45 1.42
C ARG A 147 15.33 -4.49 -0.08
N GLN A 148 14.08 -4.70 -0.50
CA GLN A 148 13.69 -4.73 -1.91
C GLN A 148 13.57 -3.33 -2.52
N ASN A 149 13.21 -2.32 -1.71
CA ASN A 149 12.99 -0.95 -2.10
C ASN A 149 13.76 0.02 -1.17
N PRO A 150 15.08 0.20 -1.38
CA PRO A 150 15.93 0.98 -0.47
C PRO A 150 15.51 2.45 -0.31
N GLU A 151 14.77 3.01 -1.28
CA GLU A 151 14.25 4.37 -1.21
C GLU A 151 12.99 4.50 -0.35
N SER A 152 12.39 3.38 0.08
CA SER A 152 11.17 3.40 0.86
C SER A 152 11.43 3.83 2.30
N ASN A 153 10.61 4.75 2.78
CA ASN A 153 10.63 5.28 4.13
C ASN A 153 9.34 4.87 4.86
N ILE A 154 9.36 3.68 5.44
CA ILE A 154 8.18 3.06 6.06
C ILE A 154 8.34 3.09 7.57
N ILE A 155 7.35 3.61 8.29
CA ILE A 155 7.30 3.53 9.76
C ILE A 155 6.08 2.76 10.23
N ALA A 156 6.20 2.05 11.35
CA ALA A 156 5.05 1.51 12.06
C ALA A 156 4.71 2.42 13.23
N VAL A 157 3.45 2.81 13.36
CA VAL A 157 2.96 3.66 14.46
C VAL A 157 1.85 2.92 15.18
N ASP A 158 2.04 2.71 16.48
CA ASP A 158 1.09 1.98 17.32
C ASP A 158 -0.01 2.94 17.81
N TYR A 159 -1.27 2.55 17.61
CA TYR A 159 -2.48 3.26 18.02
C TYR A 159 -3.24 2.39 19.02
N ASP A 160 -2.87 2.50 20.27
CA ASP A 160 -3.56 1.86 21.38
C ASP A 160 -3.97 2.93 22.44
N PRO A 161 -4.93 2.62 23.33
CA PRO A 161 -5.40 3.56 24.33
C PRO A 161 -4.32 4.05 25.32
N GLY A 162 -3.20 3.32 25.44
CA GLY A 162 -2.06 3.68 26.28
C GLY A 162 -0.90 4.29 25.52
N ALA A 163 -0.99 4.39 24.18
CA ALA A 163 0.08 4.96 23.38
C ALA A 163 0.18 6.47 23.57
N SER A 164 1.40 6.97 23.70
CA SER A 164 1.66 8.39 23.80
C SER A 164 1.45 9.07 22.44
N GLU A 165 0.46 9.94 22.33
CA GLU A 165 0.23 10.76 21.13
C GLU A 165 1.48 11.55 20.73
N VAL A 166 2.21 12.09 21.71
CA VAL A 166 3.48 12.81 21.46
C VAL A 166 4.49 11.91 20.75
N ASN A 167 4.61 10.65 21.15
CA ASN A 167 5.51 9.71 20.49
C ASN A 167 5.06 9.38 19.06
N GLN A 168 3.75 9.24 18.82
CA GLN A 168 3.19 9.02 17.50
C GLN A 168 3.51 10.21 16.58
N VAL A 169 3.21 11.43 17.03
CA VAL A 169 3.48 12.68 16.29
C VAL A 169 4.98 12.82 16.00
N ASN A 170 5.84 12.60 16.99
CA ASN A 170 7.29 12.70 16.80
C ASN A 170 7.80 11.72 15.73
N ARG A 171 7.33 10.48 15.74
CA ARG A 171 7.71 9.47 14.72
C ARG A 171 7.28 9.87 13.33
N ILE A 172 6.07 10.40 13.18
CA ILE A 172 5.54 10.89 11.90
C ILE A 172 6.37 12.11 11.42
N LYS A 173 6.64 13.07 12.29
CA LYS A 173 7.46 14.25 11.94
C LYS A 173 8.88 13.87 11.54
N LEU A 174 9.49 12.90 12.20
CA LEU A 174 10.81 12.39 11.80
C LEU A 174 10.77 11.74 10.40
N MET A 175 9.73 10.95 10.11
CA MET A 175 9.54 10.38 8.78
C MET A 175 9.37 11.48 7.72
N LEU A 176 8.53 12.49 7.97
CA LEU A 176 8.31 13.61 7.06
C LEU A 176 9.59 14.42 6.85
N THR A 177 10.37 14.65 7.90
CA THR A 177 11.67 15.32 7.79
C THR A 177 12.61 14.58 6.83
N GLN A 178 12.67 13.25 6.94
CA GLN A 178 13.44 12.43 6.01
C GLN A 178 12.88 12.49 4.58
N ALA A 179 11.55 12.45 4.42
CA ALA A 179 10.89 12.56 3.14
C ALA A 179 11.22 13.88 2.43
N PHE A 180 11.13 15.01 3.14
CA PHE A 180 11.48 16.33 2.60
C PHE A 180 12.98 16.47 2.29
N ARG A 181 13.83 15.83 3.07
CA ARG A 181 15.27 15.78 2.77
C ARG A 181 15.51 15.01 1.46
N GLN A 182 14.96 13.82 1.30
CA GLN A 182 15.08 13.03 0.07
C GLN A 182 14.54 13.80 -1.15
N LEU A 183 13.41 14.51 -0.99
CA LEU A 183 12.83 15.31 -2.06
C LEU A 183 13.75 16.46 -2.47
N ARG A 184 14.44 17.11 -1.51
CA ARG A 184 15.43 18.16 -1.78
C ARG A 184 16.66 17.61 -2.49
N GLU A 185 17.18 16.48 -2.03
CA GLU A 185 18.33 15.82 -2.65
C GLU A 185 18.04 15.40 -4.10
N LYS A 186 16.83 14.89 -4.39
CA LYS A 186 16.38 14.59 -5.76
C LYS A 186 16.19 15.82 -6.65
N LYS A 187 15.91 16.99 -6.08
CA LYS A 187 15.74 18.25 -6.82
C LYS A 187 17.05 19.00 -7.05
N LEU A 188 18.10 18.68 -6.32
CA LEU A 188 19.43 19.26 -6.57
C LEU A 188 19.99 18.60 -7.84
N PRO A 189 20.49 19.41 -8.83
CA PRO A 189 21.17 18.84 -10.00
C PRO A 189 22.36 18.03 -9.52
N THR A 190 22.43 16.76 -9.88
CA THR A 190 23.67 15.99 -9.73
C THR A 190 24.74 16.64 -10.62
N GLU A 191 25.99 16.67 -10.17
CA GLU A 191 27.12 17.23 -10.95
C GLU A 191 27.19 16.64 -12.37
N GLU A 192 26.73 15.38 -12.55
CA GLU A 192 26.60 14.74 -13.86
C GLU A 192 25.49 15.33 -14.76
N SER A 193 24.44 15.95 -14.18
CA SER A 193 23.35 16.54 -14.96
C SER A 193 23.72 17.92 -15.53
N ILE A 194 24.80 18.52 -15.05
CA ILE A 194 25.32 19.80 -15.55
C ILE A 194 26.12 19.61 -16.85
N VAL A 195 26.53 18.39 -17.16
CA VAL A 195 27.46 18.07 -18.28
C VAL A 195 26.78 17.39 -19.46
N ALA A 196 25.53 16.93 -19.36
CA ALA A 196 24.86 16.20 -20.42
C ALA A 196 23.67 16.95 -21.02
N PRO A 197 23.63 17.21 -22.36
CA PRO A 197 22.42 17.70 -23.01
C PRO A 197 21.38 16.56 -23.11
N GLU A 198 20.17 16.88 -22.66
CA GLU A 198 18.90 16.17 -22.91
C GLU A 198 18.93 14.65 -23.10
N ALA A 199 19.01 13.90 -22.01
CA ALA A 199 18.60 12.51 -22.04
C ALA A 199 17.09 12.45 -21.74
N LYS A 200 16.29 12.09 -22.75
CA LYS A 200 14.85 11.80 -22.63
C LYS A 200 14.61 10.83 -21.49
N VAL A 201 13.80 11.26 -20.51
CA VAL A 201 13.31 10.40 -19.44
C VAL A 201 12.54 9.23 -20.11
N LYS A 202 13.17 8.09 -20.23
CA LYS A 202 12.47 6.86 -20.54
C LYS A 202 11.72 6.45 -19.28
N ILE A 203 10.41 6.60 -19.30
CA ILE A 203 9.53 5.92 -18.37
C ILE A 203 9.85 4.43 -18.49
N ASN A 204 10.27 3.83 -17.39
CA ASN A 204 10.80 2.48 -17.36
C ASN A 204 9.69 1.49 -17.68
N ASP A 205 9.68 0.91 -18.87
CA ASP A 205 8.73 -0.09 -19.39
C ASP A 205 8.76 -1.44 -18.62
N LYS A 206 9.23 -1.42 -17.38
CA LYS A 206 9.30 -2.61 -16.53
C LYS A 206 7.92 -3.23 -16.21
N TYR A 207 6.83 -2.52 -16.56
CA TYR A 207 5.45 -2.96 -16.34
C TYR A 207 4.72 -3.46 -17.57
N SER A 208 5.28 -3.31 -18.78
CA SER A 208 4.70 -3.88 -20.02
C SER A 208 4.84 -5.40 -20.09
N ALA A 209 5.72 -6.01 -19.32
CA ALA A 209 5.96 -7.45 -19.29
C ALA A 209 5.02 -8.24 -18.35
N LEU A 210 4.05 -7.58 -17.70
CA LEU A 210 3.06 -8.24 -16.83
C LEU A 210 1.73 -8.57 -17.54
N ASN A 211 1.65 -8.36 -18.84
CA ASN A 211 0.53 -8.75 -19.69
C ASN A 211 0.81 -10.09 -20.40
N VAL A 212 0.99 -11.19 -19.65
CA VAL A 212 0.78 -12.57 -20.14
C VAL A 212 0.19 -13.41 -19.02
#